data_25df810210c9206bf6bd64f508a8f24e
#
_entry.id   25df810210c9206bf6bd64f508a8f24e
#
_cell.length_a   1.000
_cell.length_b   1.000
_cell.length_c   1.000
_cell.angle_alpha   90.00
_cell.angle_beta   90.00
_cell.angle_gamma   90.00
#
_symmetry.space_group_name_H-M   'P 1'
#
loop_
_entity.id
_entity.type
_entity.pdbx_description
1 polymer ?
#
loop_
_entity_poly.entity_id
_entity_poly.type
_entity_poly.pdbx_seq_one_letter_code
_entity_poly.pdbx_strand_id
1 'polypeptide(L)'
;MKTIKQRISYAVMGLMAMGFTACTQNEDMTPTLKGQEINATFSVGGMQTRVNTLGHGNNWDNNDRISVQQTYGDKTTKTGEYKYVEENGLYRWEPTVRLRWEREERCELIAWYPSDITNPYIYNLHTDQSDVTKLKAADLINGYWYHVPYDYVDIPMQHRMSMVTIVYHVGTADYPNMDISEPQVYSKNTSVNFFRDKDQERFVMSTPKGNPAWVKAYKHDDGMFSAIVIPGSYKT
;
A
#
# COMPACT_ATOMS: atom_id res chain seq x y z
N MET A 1 -65.63 -46.22 -30.55
CA MET A 1 -64.96 -45.12 -29.95
C MET A 1 -63.43 -45.26 -30.12
N LYS A 2 -62.92 -45.02 -31.26
CA LYS A 2 -61.49 -44.93 -31.59
C LYS A 2 -61.41 -44.01 -32.81
N THR A 3 -60.62 -43.00 -32.82
CA THR A 3 -60.17 -42.14 -33.98
C THR A 3 -60.43 -40.67 -33.86
N ILE A 4 -59.92 -40.00 -32.76
CA ILE A 4 -59.77 -38.56 -32.76
C ILE A 4 -58.38 -38.13 -32.23
N LYS A 5 -57.53 -39.02 -31.79
CA LYS A 5 -56.21 -38.69 -31.22
C LYS A 5 -55.04 -38.70 -32.20
N GLN A 6 -55.26 -38.91 -33.49
CA GLN A 6 -54.15 -39.09 -34.45
C GLN A 6 -53.96 -37.98 -35.51
N ARG A 7 -54.74 -36.92 -35.45
CA ARG A 7 -54.65 -35.83 -36.47
C ARG A 7 -54.13 -34.48 -36.00
N ILE A 8 -53.69 -34.39 -34.73
CA ILE A 8 -53.11 -33.11 -34.19
C ILE A 8 -51.57 -33.15 -34.16
N SER A 9 -50.96 -34.32 -34.45
CA SER A 9 -49.49 -34.48 -34.34
C SER A 9 -48.66 -34.01 -35.54
N TYR A 10 -49.26 -33.69 -36.66
CA TYR A 10 -48.53 -33.33 -37.89
C TYR A 10 -48.60 -31.85 -38.29
N ALA A 11 -49.29 -31.02 -37.52
CA ALA A 11 -49.42 -29.60 -37.81
C ALA A 11 -48.43 -28.70 -37.02
N VAL A 12 -47.65 -29.26 -36.08
CA VAL A 12 -46.70 -28.49 -35.27
C VAL A 12 -45.24 -28.72 -35.73
N MET A 13 -44.99 -29.59 -36.70
CA MET A 13 -43.63 -29.91 -37.14
C MET A 13 -43.19 -29.15 -38.40
N GLY A 14 -43.94 -28.16 -38.85
CA GLY A 14 -43.66 -27.41 -40.10
C GLY A 14 -43.25 -25.94 -39.91
N LEU A 15 -43.08 -25.45 -38.68
CA LEU A 15 -42.82 -24.00 -38.46
C LEU A 15 -41.58 -23.69 -37.61
N MET A 16 -40.63 -24.63 -37.49
CA MET A 16 -39.37 -24.39 -36.76
C MET A 16 -38.10 -24.55 -37.63
N ALA A 17 -38.14 -24.17 -38.87
CA ALA A 17 -36.98 -24.25 -39.77
C ALA A 17 -36.64 -22.96 -40.48
N MET A 18 -36.98 -21.78 -39.93
CA MET A 18 -36.46 -20.52 -40.45
C MET A 18 -36.22 -19.58 -39.26
N GLY A 19 -34.96 -19.48 -38.83
CA GLY A 19 -34.61 -18.42 -37.86
C GLY A 19 -33.40 -18.69 -37.00
N PHE A 20 -32.38 -19.41 -37.43
CA PHE A 20 -31.09 -19.43 -36.79
C PHE A 20 -29.96 -19.13 -37.76
N THR A 21 -30.03 -17.96 -38.40
CA THR A 21 -28.84 -17.27 -38.77
C THR A 21 -28.61 -16.16 -37.72
N ALA A 22 -28.50 -16.53 -36.47
CA ALA A 22 -27.83 -15.72 -35.49
C ALA A 22 -26.35 -15.79 -35.88
N CYS A 23 -25.83 -14.71 -36.39
CA CYS A 23 -24.40 -14.47 -36.45
C CYS A 23 -23.82 -14.73 -35.08
N THR A 24 -23.21 -15.89 -34.87
CA THR A 24 -22.22 -16.10 -33.82
C THR A 24 -20.98 -15.39 -34.27
N GLN A 25 -20.97 -14.07 -34.21
CA GLN A 25 -19.75 -13.36 -33.93
C GLN A 25 -19.50 -13.58 -32.42
N ASN A 26 -19.07 -14.78 -32.06
CA ASN A 26 -18.19 -14.95 -30.93
C ASN A 26 -16.84 -14.32 -31.36
N GLU A 27 -16.78 -13.02 -31.41
CA GLU A 27 -15.55 -12.36 -31.05
C GLU A 27 -15.34 -12.79 -29.60
N ASP A 28 -14.33 -13.62 -29.36
CA ASP A 28 -13.72 -13.79 -28.05
C ASP A 28 -13.22 -12.40 -27.61
N MET A 29 -14.16 -11.55 -27.19
CA MET A 29 -13.83 -10.33 -26.51
C MET A 29 -13.31 -10.75 -25.14
N THR A 30 -12.01 -10.96 -25.05
CA THR A 30 -11.34 -10.93 -23.76
C THR A 30 -11.80 -9.63 -23.11
N PRO A 31 -12.51 -9.67 -21.96
CA PRO A 31 -13.05 -8.46 -21.37
C PRO A 31 -11.89 -7.48 -21.11
N THR A 32 -11.94 -6.34 -21.79
CA THR A 32 -10.94 -5.29 -21.61
C THR A 32 -11.10 -4.67 -20.25
N LEU A 33 -10.00 -4.49 -19.54
CA LEU A 33 -9.95 -3.78 -18.26
C LEU A 33 -9.86 -2.27 -18.42
N LYS A 34 -9.60 -1.80 -19.65
CA LYS A 34 -9.51 -0.37 -19.96
C LYS A 34 -10.79 0.37 -19.54
N GLY A 35 -10.61 1.45 -18.77
CA GLY A 35 -11.68 2.26 -18.21
C GLY A 35 -12.23 1.72 -16.88
N GLN A 36 -11.93 0.49 -16.50
CA GLN A 36 -12.31 -0.07 -15.20
C GLN A 36 -11.48 0.54 -14.07
N GLU A 37 -12.06 0.59 -12.89
CA GLU A 37 -11.40 1.08 -11.69
C GLU A 37 -10.32 0.08 -11.22
N ILE A 38 -9.21 0.61 -10.72
CA ILE A 38 -8.13 -0.22 -10.18
C ILE A 38 -8.50 -0.62 -8.75
N ASN A 39 -8.79 -1.91 -8.57
CA ASN A 39 -9.02 -2.49 -7.26
C ASN A 39 -7.67 -2.90 -6.66
N ALA A 40 -7.15 -2.09 -5.74
CA ALA A 40 -5.85 -2.34 -5.15
C ALA A 40 -5.94 -2.65 -3.66
N THR A 41 -5.04 -3.55 -3.22
CA THR A 41 -4.71 -3.76 -1.82
C THR A 41 -3.23 -3.53 -1.59
N PHE A 42 -2.87 -3.34 -0.34
CA PHE A 42 -1.51 -3.00 0.05
C PHE A 42 -1.11 -3.90 1.21
N SER A 43 -0.23 -4.85 0.91
CA SER A 43 0.34 -5.76 1.89
C SER A 43 1.69 -5.24 2.36
N VAL A 44 1.95 -5.23 3.67
CA VAL A 44 3.26 -4.86 4.20
C VAL A 44 4.04 -6.13 4.49
N GLY A 45 5.12 -6.36 3.73
CA GLY A 45 6.03 -7.48 3.90
C GLY A 45 7.38 -7.05 4.51
N GLY A 46 8.07 -7.99 5.14
CA GLY A 46 9.40 -7.80 5.72
C GLY A 46 9.42 -8.05 7.23
N MET A 47 10.63 -8.19 7.79
CA MET A 47 10.82 -8.40 9.23
C MET A 47 10.12 -7.29 10.02
N GLN A 48 9.15 -7.70 10.78
CA GLN A 48 8.35 -7.04 11.80
C GLN A 48 8.88 -5.67 12.29
N THR A 49 8.67 -4.63 11.50
CA THR A 49 8.57 -3.28 12.01
C THR A 49 7.11 -2.87 11.76
N ARG A 50 6.36 -2.72 12.81
CA ARG A 50 4.92 -2.63 12.82
C ARG A 50 4.48 -1.25 12.33
N VAL A 51 3.62 -1.17 11.31
CA VAL A 51 2.82 0.05 11.05
C VAL A 51 2.02 0.38 12.31
N ASN A 52 1.55 -0.65 12.99
CA ASN A 52 1.01 -0.53 14.33
C ASN A 52 2.13 -0.62 15.37
N THR A 53 2.69 0.52 15.74
CA THR A 53 3.67 0.68 16.81
C THR A 53 3.16 0.22 18.19
N LEU A 54 1.87 -0.12 18.30
CA LEU A 54 1.19 -0.43 19.57
C LEU A 54 0.78 -1.91 19.74
N GLY A 55 1.14 -2.81 18.82
CA GLY A 55 1.11 -4.21 19.24
C GLY A 55 0.34 -5.23 18.40
N HIS A 56 -0.32 -4.90 17.33
CA HIS A 56 -1.17 -5.87 16.61
C HIS A 56 -0.79 -6.04 15.14
N GLY A 57 0.25 -6.84 14.86
CA GLY A 57 0.50 -7.39 13.52
C GLY A 57 0.74 -6.37 12.40
N ASN A 58 0.93 -6.84 11.17
CA ASN A 58 1.13 -6.04 9.95
C ASN A 58 -0.15 -5.33 9.48
N ASN A 59 -0.99 -4.85 10.38
CA ASN A 59 -2.28 -4.30 10.04
C ASN A 59 -2.20 -2.78 9.98
N TRP A 60 -2.82 -2.24 8.95
CA TRP A 60 -3.09 -0.82 8.81
C TRP A 60 -4.09 -0.36 9.88
N ASP A 61 -3.95 0.87 10.33
CA ASP A 61 -4.93 1.47 11.22
C ASP A 61 -6.13 1.99 10.41
N ASN A 62 -7.32 1.94 11.01
CA ASN A 62 -8.51 2.50 10.39
C ASN A 62 -8.30 3.98 10.05
N ASN A 63 -8.56 4.35 8.81
CA ASN A 63 -8.33 5.64 8.17
C ASN A 63 -6.90 5.90 7.68
N ASP A 64 -5.97 4.98 7.76
CA ASP A 64 -4.69 5.09 7.07
C ASP A 64 -4.92 5.33 5.57
N ARG A 65 -4.07 6.15 4.97
CA ARG A 65 -4.19 6.53 3.56
C ARG A 65 -2.90 6.27 2.82
N ILE A 66 -3.05 5.72 1.62
CA ILE A 66 -1.95 5.43 0.70
C ILE A 66 -2.19 6.19 -0.59
N SER A 67 -1.20 6.93 -1.03
CA SER A 67 -1.18 7.50 -2.37
C SER A 67 -0.59 6.50 -3.36
N VAL A 68 -1.16 6.47 -4.56
CA VAL A 68 -0.71 5.60 -5.66
C VAL A 68 -0.52 6.44 -6.91
N GLN A 69 0.68 6.41 -7.47
CA GLN A 69 0.97 7.01 -8.78
C GLN A 69 0.95 5.92 -9.85
N GLN A 70 0.12 6.10 -10.86
CA GLN A 70 0.09 5.30 -12.07
C GLN A 70 0.91 5.98 -13.16
N THR A 71 1.84 5.25 -13.79
CA THR A 71 2.70 5.79 -14.86
C THR A 71 2.78 4.81 -16.03
N TYR A 72 2.57 5.30 -17.23
CA TYR A 72 2.77 4.57 -18.48
C TYR A 72 4.13 4.89 -19.13
N GLY A 73 4.51 4.11 -20.14
CA GLY A 73 5.80 4.23 -20.82
C GLY A 73 6.09 5.60 -21.43
N ASP A 74 5.05 6.33 -21.85
CA ASP A 74 5.12 7.71 -22.35
C ASP A 74 5.23 8.79 -21.26
N LYS A 75 5.39 8.38 -19.98
CA LYS A 75 5.46 9.22 -18.78
C LYS A 75 4.16 9.95 -18.41
N THR A 76 3.02 9.59 -19.03
CA THR A 76 1.73 10.03 -18.50
C THR A 76 1.52 9.48 -17.11
N THR A 77 1.26 10.37 -16.16
CA THR A 77 1.08 10.02 -14.76
C THR A 77 -0.27 10.47 -14.21
N LYS A 78 -0.85 9.65 -13.34
CA LYS A 78 -2.02 10.00 -12.53
C LYS A 78 -1.78 9.56 -11.10
N THR A 79 -2.32 10.30 -10.15
CA THR A 79 -2.24 9.94 -8.73
C THR A 79 -3.63 9.70 -8.19
N GLY A 80 -3.79 8.58 -7.50
CA GLY A 80 -4.97 8.21 -6.74
C GLY A 80 -4.66 8.12 -5.26
N GLU A 81 -5.70 7.94 -4.45
CA GLU A 81 -5.57 7.73 -3.03
C GLU A 81 -6.54 6.64 -2.59
N TYR A 82 -6.08 5.77 -1.69
CA TYR A 82 -6.85 4.70 -1.07
C TYR A 82 -6.83 4.87 0.44
N LYS A 83 -7.95 4.62 1.07
CA LYS A 83 -8.15 4.68 2.50
C LYS A 83 -8.46 3.30 3.05
N TYR A 84 -7.80 2.90 4.14
CA TYR A 84 -8.11 1.69 4.86
C TYR A 84 -9.34 1.88 5.74
N VAL A 85 -10.33 1.01 5.58
CA VAL A 85 -11.61 1.11 6.27
C VAL A 85 -11.87 -0.18 7.02
N GLU A 86 -12.18 -0.04 8.30
CA GLU A 86 -12.72 -1.10 9.14
C GLU A 86 -14.20 -0.84 9.39
N GLU A 87 -15.05 -1.76 9.00
CA GLU A 87 -16.48 -1.70 9.23
C GLU A 87 -17.02 -3.08 9.62
N ASN A 88 -17.61 -3.20 10.81
CA ASN A 88 -18.16 -4.46 11.34
C ASN A 88 -17.16 -5.64 11.36
N GLY A 89 -15.88 -5.38 11.62
CA GLY A 89 -14.82 -6.38 11.62
C GLY A 89 -14.35 -6.81 10.22
N LEU A 90 -14.83 -6.16 9.17
CA LEU A 90 -14.37 -6.32 7.80
C LEU A 90 -13.40 -5.19 7.45
N TYR A 91 -12.32 -5.55 6.80
CA TYR A 91 -11.24 -4.64 6.42
C TYR A 91 -11.15 -4.55 4.91
N ARG A 92 -11.06 -3.33 4.37
CA ARG A 92 -10.91 -3.11 2.94
C ARG A 92 -10.22 -1.80 2.62
N TRP A 93 -9.64 -1.71 1.43
CA TRP A 93 -9.16 -0.48 0.86
C TRP A 93 -10.24 0.15 -0.03
N GLU A 94 -10.55 1.41 0.22
CA GLU A 94 -11.52 2.17 -0.56
C GLU A 94 -10.82 3.32 -1.28
N PRO A 95 -11.00 3.46 -2.60
CA PRO A 95 -10.43 4.60 -3.31
C PRO A 95 -11.16 5.89 -2.91
N THR A 96 -10.42 6.86 -2.39
CA THR A 96 -10.91 8.23 -2.16
C THR A 96 -10.64 9.11 -3.38
N VAL A 97 -9.54 8.84 -4.10
CA VAL A 97 -9.26 9.37 -5.43
C VAL A 97 -9.03 8.19 -6.37
N ARG A 98 -9.97 7.99 -7.28
CA ARG A 98 -10.04 6.79 -8.11
C ARG A 98 -9.02 6.80 -9.24
N LEU A 99 -8.30 5.70 -9.39
CA LEU A 99 -7.52 5.37 -10.59
C LEU A 99 -8.29 4.40 -11.48
N ARG A 100 -8.06 4.49 -12.79
CA ARG A 100 -8.63 3.60 -13.81
C ARG A 100 -7.53 3.11 -14.73
N TRP A 101 -7.70 1.92 -15.27
CA TRP A 101 -6.85 1.44 -16.33
C TRP A 101 -7.06 2.28 -17.58
N GLU A 102 -6.09 3.11 -17.93
CA GLU A 102 -6.20 3.97 -19.14
C GLU A 102 -5.92 3.19 -20.43
N ARG A 103 -5.12 2.14 -20.33
CA ARG A 103 -4.61 1.32 -21.44
C ARG A 103 -4.44 -0.12 -21.00
N GLU A 104 -4.34 -1.04 -21.98
CA GLU A 104 -4.08 -2.47 -21.78
C GLU A 104 -2.58 -2.80 -21.70
N GLU A 105 -1.71 -1.83 -21.91
CA GLU A 105 -0.26 -2.01 -21.81
C GLU A 105 0.24 -2.02 -20.36
N ARG A 106 1.45 -2.49 -20.20
CA ARG A 106 2.11 -2.43 -18.87
C ARG A 106 2.16 -1.01 -18.34
N CYS A 107 1.78 -0.86 -17.11
CA CYS A 107 1.96 0.37 -16.36
C CYS A 107 2.65 0.11 -15.03
N GLU A 108 3.14 1.16 -14.46
CA GLU A 108 3.80 1.20 -13.18
C GLU A 108 2.84 1.80 -12.15
N LEU A 109 2.66 1.10 -11.03
CA LEU A 109 2.00 1.63 -9.86
C LEU A 109 3.02 1.75 -8.74
N ILE A 110 3.14 2.96 -8.21
CA ILE A 110 3.98 3.27 -7.06
C ILE A 110 3.06 3.67 -5.92
N ALA A 111 3.09 2.94 -4.82
CA ALA A 111 2.32 3.23 -3.63
C ALA A 111 3.23 3.76 -2.52
N TRP A 112 2.73 4.71 -1.71
CA TRP A 112 3.47 5.21 -0.54
C TRP A 112 2.56 5.65 0.60
N TYR A 113 3.08 5.51 1.79
CA TYR A 113 2.55 5.96 3.07
C TYR A 113 3.63 6.74 3.83
N PRO A 114 3.34 7.83 4.52
CA PRO A 114 2.04 8.52 4.56
C PRO A 114 1.64 9.14 3.21
N SER A 115 0.33 9.28 2.98
CA SER A 115 -0.20 9.75 1.68
C SER A 115 0.07 11.23 1.39
N ASP A 116 0.40 12.02 2.40
CA ASP A 116 0.69 13.45 2.30
C ASP A 116 2.12 13.76 1.79
N ILE A 117 2.97 12.73 1.64
CA ILE A 117 4.28 12.89 1.00
C ILE A 117 4.06 13.25 -0.48
N THR A 118 4.52 14.44 -0.87
CA THR A 118 4.36 14.96 -2.24
C THR A 118 5.31 14.34 -3.26
N ASN A 119 6.44 13.80 -2.80
CA ASN A 119 7.45 13.17 -3.64
C ASN A 119 7.94 11.85 -3.02
N PRO A 120 7.46 10.69 -3.48
CA PRO A 120 7.82 9.39 -2.91
C PRO A 120 9.28 8.98 -3.16
N TYR A 121 10.02 9.76 -3.94
CA TYR A 121 11.42 9.49 -4.26
C TYR A 121 12.40 10.21 -3.31
N ILE A 122 11.91 11.09 -2.45
CA ILE A 122 12.75 11.85 -1.53
C ILE A 122 12.14 11.76 -0.14
N TYR A 123 12.91 11.30 0.82
CA TYR A 123 12.53 11.32 2.22
C TYR A 123 13.47 12.25 3.00
N ASN A 124 12.86 13.11 3.81
CA ASN A 124 13.55 13.96 4.78
C ASN A 124 13.12 13.54 6.19
N LEU A 125 14.09 13.35 7.06
CA LEU A 125 13.87 12.88 8.42
C LEU A 125 13.05 13.88 9.24
N HIS A 126 11.99 13.41 9.85
CA HIS A 126 11.22 14.14 10.86
C HIS A 126 11.97 14.09 12.19
N THR A 127 12.47 15.23 12.67
CA THR A 127 13.27 15.29 13.90
C THR A 127 12.43 15.42 15.18
N ASP A 128 11.18 15.81 15.05
CA ASP A 128 10.22 15.80 16.16
C ASP A 128 9.25 14.64 15.96
N GLN A 129 9.41 13.59 16.78
CA GLN A 129 8.54 12.40 16.79
C GLN A 129 7.96 12.18 18.20
N SER A 130 7.75 13.27 18.95
CA SER A 130 7.36 13.25 20.36
C SER A 130 5.93 12.76 20.64
N ASP A 131 5.12 12.56 19.62
CA ASP A 131 3.78 11.97 19.71
C ASP A 131 3.58 10.87 18.65
N VAL A 132 2.54 10.06 18.83
CA VAL A 132 2.25 8.91 17.96
C VAL A 132 1.99 9.31 16.51
N THR A 133 1.35 10.45 16.26
CA THR A 133 1.04 10.93 14.92
C THR A 133 2.31 11.32 14.17
N LYS A 134 3.21 12.03 14.85
CA LYS A 134 4.51 12.41 14.28
C LYS A 134 5.43 11.21 14.08
N LEU A 135 5.39 10.22 14.99
CA LEU A 135 6.14 8.97 14.81
C LEU A 135 5.66 8.23 13.55
N LYS A 136 4.33 8.09 13.37
CA LYS A 136 3.75 7.47 12.18
C LYS A 136 4.09 8.23 10.90
N ALA A 137 4.03 9.57 10.92
CA ALA A 137 4.39 10.41 9.78
C ALA A 137 5.88 10.27 9.37
N ALA A 138 6.75 9.82 10.29
CA ALA A 138 8.15 9.56 10.00
C ALA A 138 8.42 8.18 9.37
N ASP A 139 7.43 7.28 9.31
CA ASP A 139 7.60 5.93 8.78
C ASP A 139 7.25 5.87 7.29
N LEU A 140 8.23 6.08 6.43
CA LEU A 140 8.03 5.89 5.00
C LEU A 140 7.90 4.41 4.66
N ILE A 141 6.74 4.07 4.12
CA ILE A 141 6.46 2.75 3.56
C ILE A 141 6.16 2.94 2.08
N ASN A 142 6.81 2.20 1.20
CA ASN A 142 6.48 2.27 -0.22
C ASN A 142 6.52 0.90 -0.90
N GLY A 143 5.77 0.81 -1.99
CA GLY A 143 5.62 -0.39 -2.81
C GLY A 143 5.69 -0.08 -4.29
N TYR A 144 5.95 -1.12 -5.06
CA TYR A 144 6.12 -1.06 -6.51
C TYR A 144 5.44 -2.25 -7.17
N TRP A 145 4.75 -1.97 -8.28
CA TRP A 145 4.09 -2.97 -9.10
C TRP A 145 4.23 -2.55 -10.58
N TYR A 146 4.56 -3.49 -11.49
CA TYR A 146 4.78 -3.22 -12.90
C TYR A 146 4.32 -4.38 -13.78
N HIS A 147 3.08 -4.34 -14.24
CA HIS A 147 2.46 -5.36 -15.10
C HIS A 147 1.40 -4.75 -16.04
N VAL A 148 0.81 -5.62 -16.87
CA VAL A 148 -0.44 -5.31 -17.58
C VAL A 148 -1.61 -5.24 -16.58
N PRO A 149 -2.74 -4.61 -16.94
CA PRO A 149 -3.93 -4.54 -16.09
C PRO A 149 -4.38 -5.90 -15.56
N TYR A 150 -4.81 -5.93 -14.30
CA TYR A 150 -5.46 -7.06 -13.63
C TYR A 150 -6.74 -6.59 -12.94
N ASP A 151 -7.70 -7.52 -12.76
CA ASP A 151 -8.95 -7.26 -12.01
C ASP A 151 -8.69 -6.84 -10.57
N TYR A 152 -7.62 -7.35 -10.00
CA TYR A 152 -7.21 -7.14 -8.63
C TYR A 152 -5.69 -7.02 -8.53
N VAL A 153 -5.22 -6.00 -7.84
CA VAL A 153 -3.79 -5.71 -7.68
C VAL A 153 -3.43 -5.73 -6.20
N ASP A 154 -2.46 -6.55 -5.82
CA ASP A 154 -1.79 -6.43 -4.52
C ASP A 154 -0.43 -5.77 -4.72
N ILE A 155 -0.22 -4.63 -4.05
CA ILE A 155 1.04 -3.89 -4.10
C ILE A 155 1.83 -4.21 -2.82
N PRO A 156 2.90 -4.99 -2.93
CA PRO A 156 3.73 -5.29 -1.76
C PRO A 156 4.49 -4.03 -1.33
N MET A 157 4.29 -3.63 -0.09
CA MET A 157 4.91 -2.45 0.51
C MET A 157 5.96 -2.84 1.55
N GLN A 158 6.95 -1.99 1.74
CA GLN A 158 8.05 -2.20 2.68
C GLN A 158 8.36 -0.93 3.44
N HIS A 159 8.62 -1.07 4.75
CA HIS A 159 9.23 -0.01 5.55
C HIS A 159 10.62 0.34 5.01
N ARG A 160 10.89 1.61 4.87
CA ARG A 160 12.16 2.12 4.34
C ARG A 160 13.05 2.72 5.41
N MET A 161 12.46 3.03 6.55
CA MET A 161 13.16 3.61 7.68
C MET A 161 13.42 2.53 8.74
N SER A 162 14.30 2.84 9.68
CA SER A 162 14.60 1.97 10.83
C SER A 162 13.97 2.55 12.09
N MET A 163 13.22 1.72 12.81
CA MET A 163 12.73 2.07 14.14
C MET A 163 13.75 1.67 15.20
N VAL A 164 14.09 2.61 16.07
CA VAL A 164 14.90 2.39 17.26
C VAL A 164 13.97 2.43 18.47
N THR A 165 13.93 1.33 19.23
CA THR A 165 13.20 1.28 20.49
C THR A 165 14.19 1.25 21.65
N ILE A 166 14.03 2.16 22.60
CA ILE A 166 14.84 2.27 23.81
C ILE A 166 14.03 1.71 24.96
N VAL A 167 14.55 0.65 25.55
CA VAL A 167 14.03 0.08 26.80
C VAL A 167 15.06 0.42 27.87
N TYR A 168 14.64 1.09 28.93
CA TYR A 168 15.52 1.40 30.03
C TYR A 168 14.98 0.80 31.32
N HIS A 169 15.90 0.35 32.15
CA HIS A 169 15.57 -0.14 33.46
C HIS A 169 16.05 0.90 34.48
N VAL A 170 15.09 1.49 35.20
CA VAL A 170 15.38 2.41 36.27
C VAL A 170 15.16 1.67 37.59
N GLY A 171 16.13 1.69 38.44
CA GLY A 171 15.95 1.17 39.77
C GLY A 171 17.25 0.63 40.34
N THR A 172 17.98 1.51 40.95
CA THR A 172 18.72 1.13 42.16
C THR A 172 17.84 1.43 43.38
N ALA A 173 18.07 0.77 44.50
CA ALA A 173 17.37 1.08 45.74
C ALA A 173 17.44 2.59 46.10
N ASP A 174 18.47 3.29 45.59
CA ASP A 174 18.74 4.69 45.86
C ASP A 174 17.99 5.66 44.93
N TYR A 175 17.52 5.17 43.75
CA TYR A 175 16.83 6.00 42.72
C TYR A 175 15.63 5.26 42.13
N PRO A 176 14.58 4.97 42.94
CA PRO A 176 13.46 4.16 42.44
C PRO A 176 12.54 4.86 41.46
N ASN A 177 12.61 6.16 41.30
CA ASN A 177 11.67 7.00 40.56
C ASN A 177 12.34 7.92 39.52
N MET A 178 13.39 7.45 38.86
CA MET A 178 14.00 8.27 37.79
C MET A 178 13.09 8.30 36.58
N ASP A 179 12.66 9.48 36.15
CA ASP A 179 11.89 9.68 34.92
C ASP A 179 12.79 10.28 33.84
N ILE A 180 12.70 9.73 32.63
CA ILE A 180 13.35 10.29 31.45
C ILE A 180 12.31 11.15 30.72
N SER A 181 12.53 12.45 30.67
CA SER A 181 11.54 13.40 30.15
C SER A 181 11.64 13.61 28.65
N GLU A 182 12.83 13.66 28.09
CA GLU A 182 13.04 14.02 26.67
C GLU A 182 14.14 13.14 26.03
N PRO A 183 13.84 11.86 25.73
CA PRO A 183 14.81 11.01 25.07
C PRO A 183 14.96 11.42 23.61
N GLN A 184 16.20 11.35 23.15
CA GLN A 184 16.54 11.65 21.76
C GLN A 184 17.40 10.53 21.18
N VAL A 185 17.18 10.25 19.90
CA VAL A 185 17.97 9.30 19.12
C VAL A 185 18.79 10.06 18.08
N TYR A 186 20.06 9.75 18.01
CA TYR A 186 20.94 10.36 17.03
C TYR A 186 20.79 9.69 15.67
N SER A 187 20.45 10.45 14.63
CA SER A 187 20.47 10.01 13.25
C SER A 187 21.65 10.64 12.52
N LYS A 188 22.50 9.79 11.93
CA LYS A 188 23.67 10.25 11.17
C LYS A 188 23.31 11.00 9.91
N ASN A 189 22.16 10.67 9.31
CA ASN A 189 21.69 11.22 8.05
C ASN A 189 20.28 11.78 8.22
N THR A 190 19.95 12.82 7.46
CA THR A 190 18.63 13.48 7.52
C THR A 190 17.88 13.44 6.21
N SER A 191 18.46 12.88 5.15
CA SER A 191 17.79 12.74 3.87
C SER A 191 18.25 11.48 3.12
N VAL A 192 17.36 10.92 2.35
CA VAL A 192 17.65 9.79 1.46
C VAL A 192 16.77 9.88 0.22
N ASN A 193 17.33 9.50 -0.92
CA ASN A 193 16.57 9.38 -2.16
C ASN A 193 16.27 7.92 -2.47
N PHE A 194 15.16 7.70 -3.13
CA PHE A 194 14.77 6.41 -3.68
C PHE A 194 14.76 6.48 -5.20
N PHE A 195 15.05 5.37 -5.84
CA PHE A 195 14.92 5.23 -7.27
C PHE A 195 14.32 3.87 -7.62
N ARG A 196 13.75 3.79 -8.80
CA ARG A 196 13.14 2.55 -9.29
C ARG A 196 14.19 1.66 -9.92
N ASP A 197 14.25 0.44 -9.48
CA ASP A 197 14.93 -0.65 -10.17
C ASP A 197 13.87 -1.46 -10.92
N LYS A 198 13.74 -1.22 -12.21
CA LYS A 198 12.73 -1.87 -13.06
C LYS A 198 13.02 -3.35 -13.28
N ASP A 199 14.29 -3.73 -13.25
CA ASP A 199 14.71 -5.12 -13.49
C ASP A 199 14.40 -5.99 -12.28
N GLN A 200 14.40 -5.40 -11.07
CA GLN A 200 14.09 -6.08 -9.83
C GLN A 200 12.71 -5.73 -9.29
N GLU A 201 11.94 -4.94 -10.04
CA GLU A 201 10.58 -4.49 -9.67
C GLU A 201 10.47 -3.97 -8.23
N ARG A 202 11.42 -3.11 -7.83
CA ARG A 202 11.49 -2.60 -6.47
C ARG A 202 12.04 -1.18 -6.39
N PHE A 203 11.77 -0.54 -5.25
CA PHE A 203 12.49 0.66 -4.86
C PHE A 203 13.84 0.32 -4.25
N VAL A 204 14.85 1.06 -4.65
CA VAL A 204 16.20 1.00 -4.09
C VAL A 204 16.52 2.32 -3.40
N MET A 205 17.07 2.22 -2.20
CA MET A 205 17.52 3.37 -1.43
C MET A 205 18.91 3.79 -1.88
N SER A 206 19.10 5.06 -2.16
CA SER A 206 20.44 5.63 -2.42
C SER A 206 21.28 5.71 -1.13
N THR A 207 22.53 6.10 -1.27
CA THR A 207 23.34 6.44 -0.09
C THR A 207 22.67 7.58 0.67
N PRO A 208 22.36 7.40 1.96
CA PRO A 208 21.81 8.47 2.81
C PRO A 208 22.78 9.63 2.93
N LYS A 209 22.24 10.85 3.09
CA LYS A 209 22.97 12.10 3.14
C LYS A 209 22.34 13.09 4.13
N GLY A 210 22.88 14.29 4.17
CA GLY A 210 22.43 15.35 5.06
C GLY A 210 23.27 15.43 6.33
N ASN A 211 23.05 16.47 7.11
CA ASN A 211 23.73 16.67 8.38
C ASN A 211 23.11 15.81 9.47
N PRO A 212 23.91 15.33 10.43
CA PRO A 212 23.36 14.60 11.58
C PRO A 212 22.35 15.42 12.36
N ALA A 213 21.36 14.74 12.96
CA ALA A 213 20.37 15.39 13.80
C ALA A 213 19.95 14.50 14.97
N TRP A 214 19.53 15.15 16.06
CA TRP A 214 18.85 14.50 17.16
C TRP A 214 17.35 14.44 16.89
N VAL A 215 16.77 13.26 17.07
CA VAL A 215 15.35 12.98 16.87
C VAL A 215 14.70 12.84 18.23
N LYS A 216 13.71 13.66 18.53
CA LYS A 216 12.89 13.51 19.74
C LYS A 216 12.06 12.23 19.61
N ALA A 217 12.20 11.32 20.55
CA ALA A 217 11.51 10.06 20.54
C ALA A 217 10.11 10.15 21.15
N TYR A 218 9.21 9.28 20.70
CA TYR A 218 7.89 9.07 21.27
C TYR A 218 8.02 8.23 22.55
N LYS A 219 7.35 8.65 23.63
CA LYS A 219 7.23 7.91 24.89
C LYS A 219 5.97 7.07 24.88
N HIS A 220 6.12 5.77 24.99
CA HIS A 220 5.00 4.83 25.13
C HIS A 220 4.48 4.81 26.58
N ASP A 221 3.25 4.34 26.75
CA ASP A 221 2.60 4.23 28.08
C ASP A 221 3.33 3.26 29.03
N ASP A 222 4.03 2.27 28.47
CA ASP A 222 4.87 1.32 29.21
C ASP A 222 6.26 1.86 29.58
N GLY A 223 6.53 3.11 29.26
CA GLY A 223 7.78 3.79 29.54
C GLY A 223 8.89 3.57 28.52
N MET A 224 8.69 2.75 27.49
CA MET A 224 9.62 2.64 26.37
C MET A 224 9.60 3.90 25.51
N PHE A 225 10.64 4.09 24.69
CA PHE A 225 10.70 5.17 23.72
C PHE A 225 10.98 4.61 22.33
N SER A 226 10.36 5.21 21.32
CA SER A 226 10.63 4.85 19.92
C SER A 226 10.91 6.06 19.06
N ALA A 227 11.84 5.91 18.13
CA ALA A 227 12.11 6.90 17.09
C ALA A 227 12.42 6.20 15.77
N ILE A 228 12.06 6.84 14.69
CA ILE A 228 12.34 6.39 13.33
C ILE A 228 13.52 7.19 12.78
N VAL A 229 14.51 6.50 12.25
CA VAL A 229 15.74 7.07 11.73
C VAL A 229 16.04 6.53 10.34
N ILE A 230 16.83 7.27 9.56
CA ILE A 230 17.30 6.79 8.26
C ILE A 230 18.32 5.67 8.47
N PRO A 231 18.12 4.48 7.86
CA PRO A 231 19.07 3.39 7.95
C PRO A 231 20.48 3.83 7.48
N GLY A 232 21.50 3.41 8.15
CA GLY A 232 22.88 3.73 7.78
C GLY A 232 23.89 2.77 8.39
N SER A 233 25.03 2.63 7.75
CA SER A 233 26.15 1.89 8.32
C SER A 233 26.80 2.73 9.40
N TYR A 234 26.65 2.36 10.64
CA TYR A 234 27.49 2.87 11.71
C TYR A 234 28.79 2.06 11.69
N LYS A 235 29.92 2.69 11.35
CA LYS A 235 31.22 2.10 11.65
C LYS A 235 31.41 2.25 13.18
N THR A 236 31.36 1.14 13.88
CA THR A 236 31.85 1.02 15.27
C THR A 236 33.34 1.30 15.31
#